data_00b60d5c7dcfde40224fcecf771fb077
#
_entry.id   00b60d5c7dcfde40224fcecf771fb077
#
_cell.length_a   1.000
_cell.length_b   1.000
_cell.length_c   1.000
_cell.angle_alpha   90.00
_cell.angle_beta   90.00
_cell.angle_gamma   90.00
#
_symmetry.space_group_name_H-M   'P 1'
#
loop_
_entity.id
_entity.type
_entity.pdbx_description
1 polymer ?
#
loop_
_entity_poly.entity_id
_entity_poly.type
_entity_poly.pdbx_seq_one_letter_code
_entity_poly.pdbx_strand_id
1 'polypeptide(L)'
;MKRELALEFARVTEAAALAAYKWVGRGKKEAADQAGVDAMRTMLNRLAIDGEIVIGEGEIDEAPMLYIGEKVGQIYNEEEKDSVTYVDPVDIAVDPVEGTRMTAQGQPNAITVLAVGKKGSFLKAPDMYMEKLIVGPEAKGKIDLSKPLEDNIHAVAKALNKELKDLMIVVLDKPRHKELIKDLQAMGIKVYALPDGDVAGSILTCMIDSDVDMLYGVGGAPEGVISAAVIRALGGDMQARLKLRSEVKGASLENDKISKFEKLRCEEQGLKVGEILKLEDLAKDDEIIFSATGITGGDLLEGVKRKGNIARTQTLVVRGLSKTIRYINSIHNLDFKDEKITHLVK
;
A
#
# COMPACT_ATOMS: atom_id res chain seq x y z
N MET A 1 20.29 2.59 4.17
CA MET A 1 19.70 3.31 3.00
C MET A 1 20.03 4.80 3.08
N LYS A 2 20.51 5.40 1.99
CA LYS A 2 20.88 6.82 1.92
C LYS A 2 19.67 7.73 2.08
N ARG A 3 19.86 8.90 2.74
CA ARG A 3 18.73 9.84 3.00
C ARG A 3 18.17 10.47 1.74
N GLU A 4 19.01 10.69 0.74
CA GLU A 4 18.66 11.29 -0.55
C GLU A 4 17.64 10.45 -1.31
N LEU A 5 17.66 9.13 -1.13
CA LEU A 5 16.70 8.22 -1.77
C LEU A 5 15.24 8.50 -1.40
N ALA A 6 14.98 9.15 -0.25
CA ALA A 6 13.60 9.50 0.12
C ALA A 6 12.93 10.44 -0.88
N LEU A 7 13.68 11.40 -1.43
CA LEU A 7 13.16 12.31 -2.48
C LEU A 7 13.08 11.58 -3.83
N GLU A 8 14.04 10.70 -4.12
CA GLU A 8 14.02 9.90 -5.34
C GLU A 8 12.80 8.97 -5.38
N PHE A 9 12.46 8.31 -4.26
CA PHE A 9 11.25 7.50 -4.18
C PHE A 9 9.95 8.33 -4.28
N ALA A 10 9.95 9.58 -3.80
CA ALA A 10 8.84 10.51 -4.05
C ALA A 10 8.66 10.76 -5.56
N ARG A 11 9.75 10.96 -6.29
CA ARG A 11 9.71 11.15 -7.76
C ARG A 11 9.18 9.93 -8.50
N VAL A 12 9.42 8.72 -7.98
CA VAL A 12 8.87 7.46 -8.53
C VAL A 12 7.34 7.46 -8.43
N THR A 13 6.79 7.73 -7.23
CA THR A 13 5.35 7.75 -7.03
C THR A 13 4.68 8.94 -7.72
N GLU A 14 5.33 10.10 -7.81
CA GLU A 14 4.85 11.25 -8.60
C GLU A 14 4.71 10.91 -10.09
N ALA A 15 5.68 10.21 -10.67
CA ALA A 15 5.63 9.82 -12.08
C ALA A 15 4.50 8.82 -12.34
N ALA A 16 4.34 7.81 -11.48
CA ALA A 16 3.25 6.84 -11.57
C ALA A 16 1.87 7.52 -11.45
N ALA A 17 1.70 8.43 -10.48
CA ALA A 17 0.46 9.17 -10.29
C ALA A 17 0.12 10.06 -11.51
N LEU A 18 1.11 10.75 -12.09
CA LEU A 18 0.92 11.55 -13.29
C LEU A 18 0.50 10.70 -14.51
N ALA A 19 1.09 9.52 -14.66
CA ALA A 19 0.77 8.60 -15.75
C ALA A 19 -0.64 8.00 -15.59
N ALA A 20 -0.97 7.49 -14.39
CA ALA A 20 -2.28 6.93 -14.08
C ALA A 20 -3.41 7.98 -14.17
N TYR A 21 -3.13 9.24 -13.82
CA TYR A 21 -4.09 10.34 -13.88
C TYR A 21 -4.70 10.53 -15.29
N LYS A 22 -3.97 10.21 -16.36
CA LYS A 22 -4.48 10.29 -17.74
C LYS A 22 -5.72 9.40 -17.95
N TRP A 23 -5.92 8.41 -17.10
CA TRP A 23 -6.99 7.41 -17.18
C TRP A 23 -8.12 7.65 -16.19
N VAL A 24 -8.03 8.66 -15.34
CA VAL A 24 -9.07 9.00 -14.35
C VAL A 24 -10.40 9.24 -15.04
N GLY A 25 -11.44 8.52 -14.59
CA GLY A 25 -12.81 8.64 -15.09
C GLY A 25 -13.04 8.08 -16.51
N ARG A 26 -12.09 7.30 -17.07
CA ARG A 26 -12.22 6.75 -18.44
C ARG A 26 -12.74 5.31 -18.49
N GLY A 27 -13.02 4.69 -17.35
CA GLY A 27 -13.54 3.32 -17.26
C GLY A 27 -12.55 2.22 -17.65
N LYS A 28 -11.25 2.55 -17.84
CA LYS A 28 -10.22 1.65 -18.35
C LYS A 28 -9.23 1.32 -17.25
N LYS A 29 -9.52 0.29 -16.46
CA LYS A 29 -8.70 -0.14 -15.32
C LYS A 29 -7.30 -0.57 -15.74
N GLU A 30 -7.22 -1.51 -16.66
CA GLU A 30 -5.97 -2.11 -17.13
C GLU A 30 -5.02 -1.06 -17.73
N ALA A 31 -5.58 -0.05 -18.40
CA ALA A 31 -4.78 1.04 -18.95
C ALA A 31 -4.26 2.01 -17.87
N ALA A 32 -5.02 2.22 -16.80
CA ALA A 32 -4.57 3.02 -15.65
C ALA A 32 -3.43 2.33 -14.92
N ASP A 33 -3.59 1.04 -14.67
CA ASP A 33 -2.59 0.17 -14.05
C ASP A 33 -1.30 0.14 -14.86
N GLN A 34 -1.41 -0.22 -16.15
CA GLN A 34 -0.27 -0.26 -17.07
C GLN A 34 0.52 1.06 -17.07
N ALA A 35 -0.18 2.20 -17.12
CA ALA A 35 0.47 3.50 -17.13
C ALA A 35 1.24 3.77 -15.82
N GLY A 36 0.67 3.39 -14.68
CA GLY A 36 1.32 3.48 -13.37
C GLY A 36 2.57 2.59 -13.29
N VAL A 37 2.44 1.33 -13.70
CA VAL A 37 3.52 0.33 -13.75
C VAL A 37 4.69 0.82 -14.63
N ASP A 38 4.41 1.25 -15.86
CA ASP A 38 5.44 1.68 -16.80
C ASP A 38 6.23 2.88 -16.27
N ALA A 39 5.53 3.86 -15.70
CA ALA A 39 6.16 5.04 -15.12
C ALA A 39 6.98 4.69 -13.88
N MET A 40 6.45 3.85 -12.98
CA MET A 40 7.13 3.42 -11.76
C MET A 40 8.40 2.63 -12.08
N ARG A 41 8.29 1.61 -12.94
CA ARG A 41 9.44 0.80 -13.41
C ARG A 41 10.52 1.66 -14.05
N THR A 42 10.12 2.56 -14.96
CA THR A 42 11.07 3.46 -15.63
C THR A 42 11.84 4.32 -14.63
N MET A 43 11.16 4.82 -13.61
CA MET A 43 11.82 5.64 -12.58
C MET A 43 12.69 4.81 -11.63
N LEU A 44 12.22 3.64 -11.19
CA LEU A 44 13.00 2.74 -10.32
C LEU A 44 14.32 2.33 -10.99
N ASN A 45 14.31 2.02 -12.28
CA ASN A 45 15.49 1.62 -13.05
C ASN A 45 16.52 2.74 -13.25
N ARG A 46 16.26 3.95 -12.77
CA ARG A 46 17.20 5.09 -12.78
C ARG A 46 17.82 5.37 -11.42
N LEU A 47 17.41 4.64 -10.40
CA LEU A 47 17.92 4.84 -9.04
C LEU A 47 19.16 3.98 -8.79
N ALA A 48 20.13 4.53 -8.07
CA ALA A 48 21.31 3.79 -7.63
C ALA A 48 20.97 2.84 -6.47
N ILE A 49 20.21 1.78 -6.78
CA ILE A 49 19.76 0.73 -5.87
C ILE A 49 19.96 -0.66 -6.49
N ASP A 50 20.06 -1.68 -5.65
CA ASP A 50 19.90 -3.11 -5.97
C ASP A 50 18.54 -3.55 -5.43
N GLY A 51 17.47 -3.24 -6.20
CA GLY A 51 16.09 -3.45 -5.78
C GLY A 51 15.54 -4.81 -6.21
N GLU A 52 14.77 -5.44 -5.33
CA GLU A 52 13.94 -6.60 -5.63
C GLU A 52 12.48 -6.28 -5.27
N ILE A 53 11.58 -6.42 -6.24
CA ILE A 53 10.15 -6.32 -5.98
C ILE A 53 9.75 -7.55 -5.16
N VAL A 54 9.38 -7.36 -3.91
CA VAL A 54 8.96 -8.45 -3.01
C VAL A 54 7.44 -8.50 -2.81
N ILE A 55 6.78 -7.38 -3.05
CA ILE A 55 5.33 -7.22 -3.17
C ILE A 55 5.08 -6.35 -4.41
N GLY A 56 4.23 -6.83 -5.30
CA GLY A 56 3.87 -6.16 -6.54
C GLY A 56 2.55 -6.71 -7.06
N GLU A 57 2.19 -6.33 -8.28
CA GLU A 57 1.01 -6.84 -8.97
C GLU A 57 1.43 -7.94 -9.96
N GLY A 58 0.73 -9.07 -9.91
CA GLY A 58 0.99 -10.23 -10.76
C GLY A 58 2.10 -11.14 -10.26
N GLU A 59 2.02 -12.36 -10.76
CA GLU A 59 2.99 -13.42 -10.48
C GLU A 59 4.08 -13.47 -11.56
N ILE A 60 5.13 -14.25 -11.28
CA ILE A 60 6.29 -14.46 -12.16
C ILE A 60 5.83 -14.64 -13.62
N ASP A 61 6.43 -13.84 -14.53
CA ASP A 61 6.22 -13.85 -15.99
C ASP A 61 4.90 -13.26 -16.53
N GLU A 62 4.05 -12.64 -15.71
CA GLU A 62 2.92 -11.87 -16.21
C GLU A 62 3.34 -10.41 -16.50
N ALA A 63 4.16 -10.19 -17.54
CA ALA A 63 4.36 -8.84 -18.05
C ALA A 63 3.01 -8.30 -18.58
N PRO A 64 2.62 -7.07 -18.19
CA PRO A 64 3.46 -5.88 -18.02
C PRO A 64 3.63 -5.39 -16.57
N MET A 65 3.25 -6.16 -15.57
CA MET A 65 3.24 -5.76 -14.15
C MET A 65 4.63 -5.70 -13.50
N LEU A 66 4.78 -4.97 -12.38
CA LEU A 66 5.92 -5.06 -11.47
C LEU A 66 5.74 -6.36 -10.67
N TYR A 67 6.32 -7.46 -11.16
CA TYR A 67 6.09 -8.79 -10.61
C TYR A 67 7.03 -9.12 -9.45
N ILE A 68 6.61 -10.03 -8.59
CA ILE A 68 7.42 -10.49 -7.46
C ILE A 68 8.70 -11.17 -7.96
N GLY A 69 9.85 -10.68 -7.48
CA GLY A 69 11.18 -11.14 -7.90
C GLY A 69 11.82 -10.28 -9.00
N GLU A 70 11.09 -9.34 -9.61
CA GLU A 70 11.66 -8.41 -10.59
C GLU A 70 12.80 -7.60 -9.97
N LYS A 71 13.91 -7.52 -10.69
CA LYS A 71 15.08 -6.72 -10.32
C LYS A 71 14.97 -5.34 -10.92
N VAL A 72 15.11 -4.31 -10.09
CA VAL A 72 15.04 -2.90 -10.49
C VAL A 72 16.19 -2.11 -9.90
N GLY A 73 16.59 -1.08 -10.61
CA GLY A 73 17.70 -0.20 -10.23
C GLY A 73 18.67 0.01 -11.37
N GLN A 74 19.45 1.05 -11.25
CA GLN A 74 20.42 1.47 -12.30
C GLN A 74 21.45 0.38 -12.61
N ILE A 75 21.79 -0.47 -11.64
CA ILE A 75 22.74 -1.60 -11.85
C ILE A 75 22.22 -2.67 -12.81
N TYR A 76 20.91 -2.71 -13.05
CA TYR A 76 20.29 -3.63 -14.03
C TYR A 76 20.02 -2.95 -15.38
N ASN A 77 20.31 -1.64 -15.49
CA ASN A 77 20.21 -0.90 -16.76
C ASN A 77 21.52 -1.04 -17.51
N GLU A 78 21.49 -1.71 -18.64
CA GLU A 78 22.69 -2.01 -19.46
C GLU A 78 23.45 -0.75 -19.91
N GLU A 79 22.74 0.37 -20.11
CA GLU A 79 23.34 1.64 -20.52
C GLU A 79 24.05 2.39 -19.36
N GLU A 80 23.71 2.11 -18.12
CA GLU A 80 24.09 2.92 -16.96
C GLU A 80 24.82 2.13 -15.86
N LYS A 81 24.83 0.78 -15.91
CA LYS A 81 25.38 -0.09 -14.85
C LYS A 81 26.84 0.18 -14.50
N ASP A 82 27.65 0.58 -15.46
CA ASP A 82 29.10 0.81 -15.25
C ASP A 82 29.38 2.14 -14.52
N SER A 83 28.40 3.02 -14.39
CA SER A 83 28.50 4.28 -13.66
C SER A 83 28.26 4.15 -12.16
N VAL A 84 27.77 3.00 -11.70
CA VAL A 84 27.35 2.78 -10.31
C VAL A 84 28.45 2.07 -9.53
N THR A 85 29.03 2.74 -8.52
CA THR A 85 30.11 2.20 -7.70
C THR A 85 29.65 1.47 -6.44
N TYR A 86 28.49 1.84 -5.90
CA TYR A 86 27.89 1.23 -4.71
C TYR A 86 26.39 1.46 -4.68
N VAL A 87 25.66 0.42 -4.37
CA VAL A 87 24.20 0.42 -4.23
C VAL A 87 23.78 -0.28 -2.94
N ASP A 88 22.68 0.19 -2.36
CA ASP A 88 22.04 -0.49 -1.23
C ASP A 88 21.14 -1.62 -1.74
N PRO A 89 21.30 -2.88 -1.29
CA PRO A 89 20.34 -3.93 -1.57
C PRO A 89 19.05 -3.69 -0.79
N VAL A 90 17.91 -3.62 -1.49
CA VAL A 90 16.62 -3.26 -0.91
C VAL A 90 15.49 -4.17 -1.37
N ASP A 91 14.54 -4.42 -0.47
CA ASP A 91 13.23 -4.95 -0.79
C ASP A 91 12.30 -3.79 -1.14
N ILE A 92 11.49 -4.00 -2.16
CA ILE A 92 10.53 -3.01 -2.64
C ILE A 92 9.14 -3.64 -2.66
N ALA A 93 8.19 -2.99 -1.99
CA ALA A 93 6.77 -3.34 -2.00
C ALA A 93 6.00 -2.20 -2.67
N VAL A 94 5.25 -2.50 -3.74
CA VAL A 94 4.57 -1.50 -4.57
C VAL A 94 3.13 -1.86 -4.86
N ASP A 95 2.32 -0.82 -4.99
CA ASP A 95 1.09 -0.82 -5.75
C ASP A 95 1.07 0.48 -6.60
N PRO A 96 1.32 0.37 -7.91
CA PRO A 96 1.36 1.53 -8.80
C PRO A 96 0.05 2.29 -8.88
N VAL A 97 -1.10 1.63 -8.68
CA VAL A 97 -2.44 2.25 -8.71
C VAL A 97 -3.35 1.62 -7.64
N GLU A 98 -3.03 1.86 -6.36
CA GLU A 98 -3.89 1.48 -5.24
C GLU A 98 -5.25 2.15 -5.38
N GLY A 99 -6.26 1.33 -5.65
CA GLY A 99 -7.59 1.78 -6.04
C GLY A 99 -7.79 1.95 -7.54
N THR A 100 -7.34 1.00 -8.35
CA THR A 100 -7.48 0.98 -9.82
C THR A 100 -8.93 1.24 -10.28
N ARG A 101 -9.91 0.64 -9.58
CA ARG A 101 -11.32 0.88 -9.85
C ARG A 101 -11.71 2.33 -9.59
N MET A 102 -11.23 2.93 -8.50
CA MET A 102 -11.50 4.33 -8.16
C MET A 102 -10.91 5.26 -9.21
N THR A 103 -9.68 5.00 -9.65
CA THR A 103 -9.04 5.73 -10.75
C THR A 103 -9.89 5.65 -12.02
N ALA A 104 -10.27 4.46 -12.46
CA ALA A 104 -11.03 4.26 -13.69
C ALA A 104 -12.40 4.94 -13.65
N GLN A 105 -13.02 5.06 -12.49
CA GLN A 105 -14.35 5.68 -12.29
C GLN A 105 -14.28 7.15 -11.88
N GLY A 106 -13.08 7.72 -11.67
CA GLY A 106 -12.91 9.09 -11.20
C GLY A 106 -13.39 9.29 -9.75
N GLN A 107 -13.37 8.23 -8.95
CA GLN A 107 -13.71 8.27 -7.53
C GLN A 107 -12.52 8.75 -6.68
N PRO A 108 -12.74 9.33 -5.49
CA PRO A 108 -11.67 9.78 -4.61
C PRO A 108 -10.86 8.63 -3.99
N ASN A 109 -9.75 8.98 -3.36
CA ASN A 109 -8.88 8.11 -2.57
C ASN A 109 -7.97 7.13 -3.34
N ALA A 110 -7.84 7.25 -4.67
CA ALA A 110 -6.83 6.48 -5.40
C ALA A 110 -5.44 7.12 -5.23
N ILE A 111 -4.47 6.29 -4.89
CA ILE A 111 -3.07 6.69 -4.67
C ILE A 111 -2.13 5.73 -5.39
N THR A 112 -0.88 6.11 -5.58
CA THR A 112 0.23 5.23 -5.90
C THR A 112 1.10 5.08 -4.68
N VAL A 113 1.59 3.88 -4.39
CA VAL A 113 2.35 3.59 -3.16
C VAL A 113 3.62 2.80 -3.44
N LEU A 114 4.63 3.09 -2.64
CA LEU A 114 5.94 2.45 -2.66
C LEU A 114 6.49 2.39 -1.23
N ALA A 115 6.83 1.19 -0.77
CA ALA A 115 7.60 1.00 0.47
C ALA A 115 8.95 0.36 0.13
N VAL A 116 10.03 0.89 0.69
CA VAL A 116 11.38 0.38 0.49
C VAL A 116 12.02 0.12 1.85
N GLY A 117 12.55 -1.09 2.02
CA GLY A 117 13.26 -1.52 3.22
C GLY A 117 14.59 -2.18 2.87
N LYS A 118 15.39 -2.53 3.88
CA LYS A 118 16.56 -3.38 3.68
C LYS A 118 16.15 -4.72 3.06
N LYS A 119 17.06 -5.34 2.32
CA LYS A 119 16.85 -6.67 1.78
C LYS A 119 16.47 -7.67 2.89
N GLY A 120 15.38 -8.41 2.69
CA GLY A 120 14.84 -9.39 3.63
C GLY A 120 13.97 -8.80 4.75
N SER A 121 13.64 -7.49 4.69
CA SER A 121 12.83 -6.84 5.73
C SER A 121 11.32 -6.96 5.53
N PHE A 122 10.83 -7.27 4.34
CA PHE A 122 9.40 -7.44 4.10
C PHE A 122 9.02 -8.91 3.93
N LEU A 123 7.83 -9.26 4.42
CA LEU A 123 7.23 -10.55 4.16
C LEU A 123 6.92 -10.66 2.66
N LYS A 124 7.37 -11.74 2.03
CA LYS A 124 6.97 -12.09 0.67
C LYS A 124 5.62 -12.80 0.75
N ALA A 125 4.54 -12.03 0.86
CA ALA A 125 3.20 -12.60 0.92
C ALA A 125 2.73 -13.03 -0.48
N PRO A 126 2.12 -14.22 -0.62
CA PRO A 126 1.46 -14.61 -1.87
C PRO A 126 0.25 -13.71 -2.13
N ASP A 127 -0.17 -13.61 -3.41
CA ASP A 127 -1.41 -12.91 -3.78
C ASP A 127 -2.62 -13.71 -3.30
N MET A 128 -3.08 -13.36 -2.11
CA MET A 128 -4.22 -13.96 -1.43
C MET A 128 -4.89 -12.97 -0.48
N TYR A 129 -5.94 -13.41 0.22
CA TYR A 129 -6.59 -12.57 1.23
C TYR A 129 -5.84 -12.54 2.56
N MET A 130 -5.98 -11.41 3.24
CA MET A 130 -5.44 -11.16 4.58
C MET A 130 -6.48 -10.44 5.43
N GLU A 131 -6.80 -10.99 6.59
CA GLU A 131 -7.50 -10.29 7.67
C GLU A 131 -6.50 -9.35 8.35
N LYS A 132 -6.90 -8.11 8.59
CA LYS A 132 -6.04 -7.03 9.09
C LYS A 132 -6.71 -6.31 10.25
N LEU A 133 -5.94 -6.07 11.29
CA LEU A 133 -6.32 -5.24 12.45
C LEU A 133 -5.18 -4.24 12.68
N ILE A 134 -5.47 -2.95 12.51
CA ILE A 134 -4.48 -1.88 12.50
C ILE A 134 -4.92 -0.74 13.40
N VAL A 135 -3.97 -0.18 14.15
CA VAL A 135 -4.19 0.97 15.04
C VAL A 135 -3.00 1.93 15.01
N GLY A 136 -3.25 3.17 15.37
CA GLY A 136 -2.23 4.20 15.53
C GLY A 136 -1.31 3.99 16.74
N PRO A 137 -0.29 4.86 16.89
CA PRO A 137 0.71 4.76 17.96
C PRO A 137 0.14 4.75 19.37
N GLU A 138 -0.94 5.48 19.61
CA GLU A 138 -1.57 5.62 20.92
C GLU A 138 -2.21 4.33 21.44
N ALA A 139 -2.65 3.45 20.51
CA ALA A 139 -3.22 2.14 20.81
C ALA A 139 -2.24 0.97 20.57
N LYS A 140 -0.95 1.26 20.35
CA LYS A 140 0.06 0.24 20.14
C LYS A 140 0.13 -0.77 21.29
N GLY A 141 0.18 -2.07 20.94
CA GLY A 141 0.21 -3.16 21.91
C GLY A 141 -1.11 -3.43 22.63
N LYS A 142 -2.21 -2.83 22.16
CA LYS A 142 -3.54 -3.03 22.75
C LYS A 142 -4.44 -3.96 21.93
N ILE A 143 -4.01 -4.36 20.75
CA ILE A 143 -4.75 -5.25 19.86
C ILE A 143 -4.30 -6.70 20.00
N ASP A 144 -5.25 -7.62 19.81
CA ASP A 144 -5.01 -9.08 19.82
C ASP A 144 -6.02 -9.75 18.90
N LEU A 145 -5.57 -10.13 17.69
CA LEU A 145 -6.42 -10.73 16.66
C LEU A 145 -6.92 -12.14 17.02
N SER A 146 -6.41 -12.74 18.12
CA SER A 146 -6.95 -14.00 18.67
C SER A 146 -8.23 -13.82 19.45
N LYS A 147 -8.53 -12.59 19.88
CA LYS A 147 -9.73 -12.22 20.65
C LYS A 147 -10.86 -11.77 19.73
N PRO A 148 -12.10 -11.78 20.23
CA PRO A 148 -13.22 -11.17 19.54
C PRO A 148 -12.92 -9.70 19.17
N LEU A 149 -13.49 -9.24 18.04
CA LEU A 149 -13.30 -7.86 17.58
C LEU A 149 -13.80 -6.85 18.62
N GLU A 150 -14.91 -7.14 19.30
CA GLU A 150 -15.49 -6.30 20.36
C GLU A 150 -14.49 -6.04 21.50
N ASP A 151 -13.73 -7.04 21.93
CA ASP A 151 -12.69 -6.90 22.97
C ASP A 151 -11.57 -5.95 22.48
N ASN A 152 -11.19 -6.04 21.22
CA ASN A 152 -10.20 -5.16 20.60
C ASN A 152 -10.71 -3.72 20.54
N ILE A 153 -11.97 -3.53 20.15
CA ILE A 153 -12.62 -2.21 20.08
C ILE A 153 -12.61 -1.56 21.47
N HIS A 154 -13.01 -2.29 22.50
CA HIS A 154 -12.99 -1.77 23.88
C HIS A 154 -11.57 -1.45 24.36
N ALA A 155 -10.59 -2.27 24.01
CA ALA A 155 -9.19 -2.03 24.36
C ALA A 155 -8.64 -0.77 23.68
N VAL A 156 -8.97 -0.55 22.41
CA VAL A 156 -8.60 0.65 21.63
C VAL A 156 -9.31 1.88 22.20
N ALA A 157 -10.63 1.83 22.43
CA ALA A 157 -11.40 2.92 23.03
C ALA A 157 -10.79 3.39 24.36
N LYS A 158 -10.46 2.42 25.23
CA LYS A 158 -9.80 2.68 26.50
C LYS A 158 -8.42 3.32 26.33
N ALA A 159 -7.62 2.84 25.38
CA ALA A 159 -6.28 3.38 25.13
C ALA A 159 -6.33 4.83 24.66
N LEU A 160 -7.30 5.16 23.80
CA LEU A 160 -7.53 6.50 23.25
C LEU A 160 -8.34 7.42 24.17
N ASN A 161 -8.85 6.92 25.30
CA ASN A 161 -9.77 7.63 26.19
C ASN A 161 -11.01 8.17 25.45
N LYS A 162 -11.59 7.35 24.55
CA LYS A 162 -12.79 7.64 23.76
C LYS A 162 -13.96 6.77 24.20
N GLU A 163 -15.19 7.28 24.06
CA GLU A 163 -16.40 6.45 24.10
C GLU A 163 -16.56 5.71 22.75
N LEU A 164 -17.28 4.58 22.72
CA LEU A 164 -17.48 3.81 21.50
C LEU A 164 -18.08 4.64 20.36
N LYS A 165 -19.02 5.53 20.68
CA LYS A 165 -19.68 6.43 19.70
C LYS A 165 -18.73 7.44 19.04
N ASP A 166 -17.57 7.69 19.67
CA ASP A 166 -16.56 8.63 19.18
C ASP A 166 -15.46 7.94 18.39
N LEU A 167 -15.40 6.60 18.43
CA LEU A 167 -14.48 5.83 17.61
C LEU A 167 -14.90 5.87 16.14
N MET A 168 -13.90 5.94 15.25
CA MET A 168 -14.05 5.76 13.83
C MET A 168 -13.22 4.57 13.34
N ILE A 169 -13.91 3.58 12.75
CA ILE A 169 -13.28 2.37 12.23
C ILE A 169 -13.41 2.34 10.70
N VAL A 170 -12.28 2.20 10.01
CA VAL A 170 -12.24 1.98 8.57
C VAL A 170 -12.51 0.51 8.28
N VAL A 171 -13.43 0.27 7.34
CA VAL A 171 -13.76 -1.06 6.81
C VAL A 171 -13.92 -0.96 5.29
N LEU A 172 -13.43 -1.95 4.53
CA LEU A 172 -13.72 -2.01 3.09
C LEU A 172 -15.21 -2.30 2.85
N ASP A 173 -15.90 -1.48 2.05
CA ASP A 173 -17.29 -1.71 1.62
C ASP A 173 -17.35 -2.81 0.55
N LYS A 174 -17.19 -4.04 1.01
CA LYS A 174 -17.29 -5.25 0.18
C LYS A 174 -18.40 -6.15 0.72
N PRO A 175 -19.01 -7.00 -0.14
CA PRO A 175 -20.09 -7.90 0.29
C PRO A 175 -19.77 -8.71 1.54
N ARG A 176 -18.51 -9.13 1.70
CA ARG A 176 -18.02 -9.89 2.86
C ARG A 176 -18.02 -9.12 4.18
N HIS A 177 -18.12 -7.79 4.15
CA HIS A 177 -18.10 -6.94 5.34
C HIS A 177 -19.47 -6.31 5.68
N LYS A 178 -20.52 -6.63 4.93
CA LYS A 178 -21.84 -6.03 5.16
C LYS A 178 -22.37 -6.23 6.59
N GLU A 179 -22.26 -7.43 7.12
CA GLU A 179 -22.72 -7.71 8.49
C GLU A 179 -21.78 -7.04 9.51
N LEU A 180 -20.47 -7.11 9.31
CA LEU A 180 -19.50 -6.41 10.15
C LEU A 180 -19.82 -4.89 10.27
N ILE A 181 -20.12 -4.24 9.13
CA ILE A 181 -20.45 -2.81 9.11
C ILE A 181 -21.73 -2.54 9.93
N LYS A 182 -22.76 -3.39 9.77
CA LYS A 182 -24.01 -3.26 10.55
C LYS A 182 -23.78 -3.46 12.06
N ASP A 183 -22.98 -4.47 12.42
CA ASP A 183 -22.68 -4.77 13.82
C ASP A 183 -21.95 -3.60 14.49
N LEU A 184 -20.92 -3.04 13.82
CA LEU A 184 -20.20 -1.85 14.30
C LEU A 184 -21.13 -0.64 14.47
N GLN A 185 -22.01 -0.40 13.48
CA GLN A 185 -23.00 0.68 13.54
C GLN A 185 -24.03 0.47 14.66
N ALA A 186 -24.44 -0.78 14.90
CA ALA A 186 -25.34 -1.14 16.01
C ALA A 186 -24.70 -0.90 17.40
N MET A 187 -23.36 -1.00 17.50
CA MET A 187 -22.59 -0.62 18.68
C MET A 187 -22.45 0.91 18.85
N GLY A 188 -22.96 1.70 17.90
CA GLY A 188 -22.85 3.15 17.87
C GLY A 188 -21.53 3.70 17.34
N ILE A 189 -20.68 2.85 16.76
CA ILE A 189 -19.35 3.21 16.22
C ILE A 189 -19.51 3.90 14.86
N LYS A 190 -18.71 4.92 14.61
CA LYS A 190 -18.59 5.54 13.29
C LYS A 190 -17.82 4.61 12.34
N VAL A 191 -18.43 4.18 11.24
CA VAL A 191 -17.80 3.34 10.25
C VAL A 191 -17.47 4.17 9.02
N TYR A 192 -16.19 4.22 8.67
CA TYR A 192 -15.74 4.77 7.41
C TYR A 192 -15.60 3.63 6.38
N ALA A 193 -16.65 3.47 5.55
CA ALA A 193 -16.72 2.40 4.57
C ALA A 193 -16.02 2.80 3.25
N LEU A 194 -14.81 2.26 3.02
CA LEU A 194 -14.04 2.52 1.81
C LEU A 194 -14.45 1.57 0.67
N PRO A 195 -14.74 2.08 -0.53
CA PRO A 195 -15.13 1.23 -1.65
C PRO A 195 -13.98 0.34 -2.16
N ASP A 196 -12.74 0.79 -2.02
CA ASP A 196 -11.51 0.10 -2.39
C ASP A 196 -10.31 0.78 -1.74
N GLY A 197 -9.12 0.13 -1.78
CA GLY A 197 -7.86 0.75 -1.31
C GLY A 197 -7.75 0.84 0.21
N ASP A 198 -7.26 -0.23 0.87
CA ASP A 198 -7.13 -0.22 2.33
C ASP A 198 -5.80 0.32 2.84
N VAL A 199 -4.80 0.55 1.96
CA VAL A 199 -3.52 1.15 2.35
C VAL A 199 -3.72 2.59 2.83
N ALA A 200 -4.49 3.41 2.09
CA ALA A 200 -4.80 4.77 2.52
C ALA A 200 -5.53 4.78 3.88
N GLY A 201 -6.54 3.91 4.04
CA GLY A 201 -7.25 3.75 5.31
C GLY A 201 -6.35 3.31 6.47
N SER A 202 -5.36 2.46 6.18
CA SER A 202 -4.35 2.05 7.16
C SER A 202 -3.52 3.24 7.65
N ILE A 203 -3.03 4.07 6.73
CA ILE A 203 -2.21 5.25 7.04
C ILE A 203 -2.99 6.23 7.91
N LEU A 204 -4.28 6.45 7.62
CA LEU A 204 -5.13 7.37 8.37
C LEU A 204 -5.20 7.03 9.87
N THR A 205 -5.05 5.76 10.28
CA THR A 205 -4.99 5.38 11.71
C THR A 205 -3.82 5.99 12.48
N CYS A 206 -2.78 6.43 11.76
CA CYS A 206 -1.54 6.97 12.34
C CYS A 206 -1.36 8.46 12.10
N MET A 207 -2.29 9.13 11.39
CA MET A 207 -2.15 10.55 11.04
C MET A 207 -2.78 11.43 12.12
N ILE A 208 -2.03 12.45 12.56
CA ILE A 208 -2.44 13.33 13.66
C ILE A 208 -3.71 14.14 13.35
N ASP A 209 -3.94 14.43 12.08
CA ASP A 209 -5.10 15.21 11.62
C ASP A 209 -6.26 14.31 11.14
N SER A 210 -6.23 13.01 11.49
CA SER A 210 -7.25 12.03 11.10
C SER A 210 -8.13 11.65 12.30
N ASP A 211 -9.43 11.50 12.05
CA ASP A 211 -10.37 10.96 13.03
C ASP A 211 -10.40 9.42 13.07
N VAL A 212 -9.64 8.76 12.20
CA VAL A 212 -9.63 7.29 12.09
C VAL A 212 -8.80 6.68 13.22
N ASP A 213 -9.42 5.82 14.02
CA ASP A 213 -8.80 5.18 15.18
C ASP A 213 -8.30 3.77 14.89
N MET A 214 -8.96 3.07 13.96
CA MET A 214 -8.70 1.67 13.71
C MET A 214 -9.09 1.30 12.27
N LEU A 215 -8.38 0.33 11.69
CA LEU A 215 -8.82 -0.38 10.49
C LEU A 215 -9.03 -1.85 10.84
N TYR A 216 -10.16 -2.42 10.41
CA TYR A 216 -10.40 -3.86 10.51
C TYR A 216 -11.12 -4.40 9.27
N GLY A 217 -10.68 -5.55 8.80
CA GLY A 217 -11.35 -6.26 7.73
C GLY A 217 -10.43 -7.20 6.95
N VAL A 218 -10.96 -7.71 5.84
CA VAL A 218 -10.24 -8.63 4.93
C VAL A 218 -10.01 -7.92 3.61
N GLY A 219 -8.74 -7.75 3.25
CA GLY A 219 -8.26 -7.20 1.98
C GLY A 219 -7.21 -8.11 1.34
N GLY A 220 -6.39 -7.61 0.44
CA GLY A 220 -5.28 -8.34 -0.15
C GLY A 220 -4.08 -8.43 0.81
N ALA A 221 -3.32 -9.52 0.72
CA ALA A 221 -2.10 -9.70 1.50
C ALA A 221 -0.96 -8.79 1.00
N PRO A 222 -0.79 -8.56 -0.32
CA PRO A 222 0.17 -7.57 -0.82
C PRO A 222 -0.01 -6.19 -0.18
N GLU A 223 -1.22 -5.64 -0.20
CA GLU A 223 -1.55 -4.35 0.42
C GLU A 223 -1.36 -4.39 1.94
N GLY A 224 -1.55 -5.56 2.55
CA GLY A 224 -1.27 -5.78 3.98
C GLY A 224 0.21 -5.62 4.33
N VAL A 225 1.13 -6.07 3.50
CA VAL A 225 2.58 -5.88 3.71
C VAL A 225 2.98 -4.43 3.48
N ILE A 226 2.43 -3.76 2.46
CA ILE A 226 2.63 -2.32 2.23
C ILE A 226 2.12 -1.53 3.44
N SER A 227 0.92 -1.85 3.93
CA SER A 227 0.37 -1.25 5.15
C SER A 227 1.27 -1.48 6.35
N ALA A 228 1.74 -2.72 6.58
CA ALA A 228 2.66 -3.02 7.68
C ALA A 228 3.94 -2.19 7.63
N ALA A 229 4.52 -2.00 6.44
CA ALA A 229 5.71 -1.18 6.26
C ALA A 229 5.48 0.27 6.70
N VAL A 230 4.40 0.91 6.24
CA VAL A 230 4.11 2.30 6.61
C VAL A 230 3.66 2.42 8.07
N ILE A 231 2.85 1.50 8.59
CA ILE A 231 2.42 1.50 10.00
C ILE A 231 3.63 1.36 10.94
N ARG A 232 4.58 0.48 10.60
CA ARG A 232 5.85 0.39 11.34
C ARG A 232 6.63 1.71 11.28
N ALA A 233 6.74 2.29 10.09
CA ALA A 233 7.44 3.57 9.92
C ALA A 233 6.77 4.71 10.70
N LEU A 234 5.45 4.70 10.86
CA LEU A 234 4.67 5.69 11.62
C LEU A 234 4.64 5.39 13.12
N GLY A 235 4.97 4.16 13.55
CA GLY A 235 5.02 3.76 14.95
C GLY A 235 3.72 3.17 15.49
N GLY A 236 2.75 2.87 14.63
CA GLY A 236 1.51 2.17 14.97
C GLY A 236 1.70 0.68 15.25
N ASP A 237 0.60 -0.07 15.22
CA ASP A 237 0.58 -1.52 15.42
C ASP A 237 -0.35 -2.21 14.44
N MET A 238 -0.01 -3.45 14.10
CA MET A 238 -0.79 -4.27 13.18
C MET A 238 -0.66 -5.74 13.54
N GLN A 239 -1.78 -6.43 13.47
CA GLN A 239 -1.82 -7.88 13.41
C GLN A 239 -2.60 -8.32 12.18
N ALA A 240 -2.19 -9.43 11.58
CA ALA A 240 -2.79 -9.94 10.37
C ALA A 240 -2.88 -11.45 10.37
N ARG A 241 -3.69 -12.01 9.46
CA ARG A 241 -3.85 -13.44 9.28
C ARG A 241 -4.18 -13.74 7.82
N LEU A 242 -3.41 -14.62 7.20
CA LEU A 242 -3.69 -15.07 5.84
C LEU A 242 -5.00 -15.88 5.80
N LYS A 243 -5.83 -15.61 4.80
CA LYS A 243 -7.15 -16.24 4.60
C LYS A 243 -7.25 -16.82 3.20
N LEU A 244 -7.72 -18.04 3.09
CA LEU A 244 -7.94 -18.67 1.80
C LEU A 244 -9.12 -18.03 1.05
N ARG A 245 -9.05 -18.00 -0.27
CA ARG A 245 -10.11 -17.47 -1.12
C ARG A 245 -11.46 -18.13 -0.85
N SER A 246 -11.50 -19.45 -0.65
CA SER A 246 -12.73 -20.19 -0.34
C SER A 246 -13.34 -19.78 1.01
N GLU A 247 -12.53 -19.37 1.99
CA GLU A 247 -13.03 -18.83 3.27
C GLU A 247 -13.68 -17.45 3.10
N VAL A 248 -13.17 -16.65 2.17
CA VAL A 248 -13.59 -15.25 1.97
C VAL A 248 -14.70 -15.11 0.94
N LYS A 249 -14.63 -15.86 -0.16
CA LYS A 249 -15.59 -15.81 -1.29
C LYS A 249 -16.67 -16.89 -1.24
N GLY A 250 -16.54 -17.83 -0.31
CA GLY A 250 -17.39 -19.03 -0.24
C GLY A 250 -16.85 -20.19 -1.07
N ALA A 251 -17.27 -21.41 -0.70
CA ALA A 251 -16.85 -22.63 -1.36
C ALA A 251 -17.42 -22.72 -2.78
N SER A 252 -16.56 -22.99 -3.76
CA SER A 252 -16.88 -23.34 -5.14
C SER A 252 -15.69 -24.09 -5.74
N LEU A 253 -15.92 -24.85 -6.81
CA LEU A 253 -14.84 -25.58 -7.48
C LEU A 253 -13.66 -24.68 -7.88
N GLU A 254 -13.94 -23.46 -8.34
CA GLU A 254 -12.95 -22.47 -8.70
C GLU A 254 -12.20 -21.94 -7.48
N ASN A 255 -12.94 -21.47 -6.46
CA ASN A 255 -12.34 -20.94 -5.24
C ASN A 255 -11.52 -22.00 -4.51
N ASP A 256 -11.99 -23.26 -4.47
CA ASP A 256 -11.28 -24.36 -3.83
C ASP A 256 -9.99 -24.72 -4.59
N LYS A 257 -10.00 -24.64 -5.92
CA LYS A 257 -8.78 -24.80 -6.73
C LYS A 257 -7.76 -23.71 -6.44
N ILE A 258 -8.18 -22.45 -6.41
CA ILE A 258 -7.29 -21.32 -6.10
C ILE A 258 -6.76 -21.47 -4.66
N SER A 259 -7.61 -21.79 -3.69
CA SER A 259 -7.20 -21.97 -2.29
C SER A 259 -6.16 -23.09 -2.09
N LYS A 260 -6.15 -24.10 -2.94
CA LYS A 260 -5.08 -25.13 -2.92
C LYS A 260 -3.74 -24.55 -3.36
N PHE A 261 -3.73 -23.68 -4.38
CA PHE A 261 -2.51 -22.99 -4.81
C PHE A 261 -2.02 -22.00 -3.75
N GLU A 262 -2.93 -21.20 -3.18
CA GLU A 262 -2.61 -20.27 -2.08
C GLU A 262 -1.94 -21.03 -0.92
N LYS A 263 -2.50 -22.17 -0.51
CA LYS A 263 -1.94 -22.99 0.56
C LYS A 263 -0.55 -23.52 0.22
N LEU A 264 -0.36 -24.05 -0.99
CA LEU A 264 0.93 -24.58 -1.43
C LEU A 264 2.00 -23.49 -1.42
N ARG A 265 1.68 -22.29 -1.89
CA ARG A 265 2.59 -21.15 -1.87
C ARG A 265 2.96 -20.69 -0.46
N CYS A 266 1.98 -20.68 0.45
CA CYS A 266 2.28 -20.41 1.86
C CYS A 266 3.27 -21.46 2.40
N GLU A 267 3.07 -22.74 2.13
CA GLU A 267 3.95 -23.81 2.57
C GLU A 267 5.37 -23.68 2.00
N GLU A 268 5.52 -23.33 0.71
CA GLU A 268 6.80 -23.07 0.03
C GLU A 268 7.57 -21.89 0.65
N GLN A 269 6.85 -20.91 1.16
CA GLN A 269 7.41 -19.72 1.82
C GLN A 269 7.55 -19.88 3.35
N GLY A 270 7.22 -21.05 3.90
CA GLY A 270 7.24 -21.32 5.34
C GLY A 270 6.15 -20.59 6.12
N LEU A 271 5.08 -20.15 5.44
CA LEU A 271 3.94 -19.48 6.05
C LEU A 271 2.82 -20.47 6.35
N LYS A 272 2.01 -20.16 7.36
CA LYS A 272 0.83 -20.95 7.72
C LYS A 272 -0.43 -20.08 7.59
N VAL A 273 -1.37 -20.58 6.79
CA VAL A 273 -2.70 -19.97 6.69
C VAL A 273 -3.38 -20.00 8.05
N GLY A 274 -4.00 -18.90 8.45
CA GLY A 274 -4.72 -18.77 9.73
C GLY A 274 -3.83 -18.46 10.94
N GLU A 275 -2.50 -18.52 10.83
CA GLU A 275 -1.59 -18.07 11.88
C GLU A 275 -1.60 -16.53 11.98
N ILE A 276 -1.51 -16.01 13.21
CA ILE A 276 -1.45 -14.58 13.44
C ILE A 276 -0.03 -14.10 13.18
N LEU A 277 0.11 -13.18 12.25
CA LEU A 277 1.32 -12.44 11.92
C LEU A 277 1.28 -11.09 12.64
N LYS A 278 2.33 -10.76 13.34
CA LYS A 278 2.50 -9.46 13.98
C LYS A 278 3.20 -8.49 13.03
N LEU A 279 3.23 -7.22 13.40
CA LEU A 279 3.88 -6.17 12.61
C LEU A 279 5.34 -6.51 12.28
N GLU A 280 6.08 -7.08 13.23
CA GLU A 280 7.48 -7.50 13.04
C GLU A 280 7.66 -8.70 12.11
N ASP A 281 6.63 -9.53 11.91
CA ASP A 281 6.65 -10.64 10.95
C ASP A 281 6.43 -10.13 9.52
N LEU A 282 5.63 -9.07 9.37
CA LEU A 282 5.28 -8.45 8.09
C LEU A 282 6.34 -7.46 7.60
N ALA A 283 6.89 -6.65 8.53
CA ALA A 283 7.94 -5.68 8.28
C ALA A 283 8.94 -5.69 9.45
N LYS A 284 10.14 -6.22 9.23
CA LYS A 284 11.10 -6.59 10.30
C LYS A 284 11.97 -5.44 10.82
N ASP A 285 12.22 -4.41 10.00
CA ASP A 285 13.20 -3.34 10.30
C ASP A 285 12.51 -1.97 10.23
N ASP A 286 13.02 -1.02 11.02
CA ASP A 286 12.55 0.38 11.00
C ASP A 286 13.23 1.22 9.90
N GLU A 287 14.23 0.68 9.19
CA GLU A 287 14.88 1.37 8.08
C GLU A 287 14.03 1.32 6.81
N ILE A 288 12.84 1.91 6.92
CA ILE A 288 11.85 2.00 5.85
C ILE A 288 11.79 3.43 5.33
N ILE A 289 11.66 3.57 4.01
CA ILE A 289 11.18 4.76 3.34
C ILE A 289 9.87 4.38 2.66
N PHE A 290 8.80 5.08 2.98
CA PHE A 290 7.50 4.95 2.33
C PHE A 290 7.20 6.22 1.56
N SER A 291 6.63 6.07 0.36
CA SER A 291 6.15 7.17 -0.46
C SER A 291 4.77 6.84 -1.01
N ALA A 292 3.86 7.80 -0.93
CA ALA A 292 2.56 7.73 -1.57
C ALA A 292 2.23 9.05 -2.27
N THR A 293 1.67 9.00 -3.47
CA THR A 293 1.23 10.21 -4.21
C THR A 293 -0.24 10.06 -4.61
N GLY A 294 -1.04 11.09 -4.39
CA GLY A 294 -2.45 11.10 -4.77
C GLY A 294 -2.63 11.05 -6.29
N ILE A 295 -3.44 10.11 -6.78
CA ILE A 295 -3.91 10.07 -8.18
C ILE A 295 -5.21 10.88 -8.26
N THR A 296 -6.19 10.52 -7.44
CA THR A 296 -7.43 11.29 -7.24
C THR A 296 -7.42 11.90 -5.84
N GLY A 297 -8.10 13.04 -5.65
CA GLY A 297 -8.15 13.67 -4.32
C GLY A 297 -8.89 12.80 -3.31
N GLY A 298 -8.45 12.83 -2.05
CA GLY A 298 -9.01 12.04 -0.98
C GLY A 298 -8.64 12.55 0.39
N ASP A 299 -8.92 11.75 1.41
CA ASP A 299 -8.73 12.14 2.82
C ASP A 299 -7.25 12.17 3.22
N LEU A 300 -6.42 11.35 2.57
CA LEU A 300 -4.99 11.29 2.86
C LEU A 300 -4.19 12.31 2.04
N LEU A 301 -4.47 12.43 0.72
CA LEU A 301 -3.68 13.23 -0.21
C LEU A 301 -4.57 13.96 -1.23
N GLU A 302 -4.14 15.14 -1.66
CA GLU A 302 -4.70 15.78 -2.84
C GLU A 302 -4.32 14.98 -4.09
N GLY A 303 -5.27 14.85 -5.03
CA GLY A 303 -5.03 14.23 -6.33
C GLY A 303 -4.25 15.12 -7.27
N VAL A 304 -3.82 14.54 -8.39
CA VAL A 304 -3.17 15.28 -9.48
C VAL A 304 -4.12 16.37 -10.00
N LYS A 305 -3.60 17.58 -10.14
CA LYS A 305 -4.28 18.72 -10.78
C LYS A 305 -3.46 19.12 -12.01
N ARG A 306 -4.10 19.16 -13.18
CA ARG A 306 -3.42 19.47 -14.44
C ARG A 306 -4.09 20.62 -15.20
N LYS A 307 -3.26 21.55 -15.68
CA LYS A 307 -3.69 22.63 -16.59
C LYS A 307 -2.64 22.77 -17.70
N GLY A 308 -2.97 22.31 -18.90
CA GLY A 308 -2.01 22.26 -20.01
C GLY A 308 -0.82 21.37 -19.69
N ASN A 309 0.38 21.95 -19.79
CA ASN A 309 1.64 21.25 -19.51
C ASN A 309 2.11 21.41 -18.04
N ILE A 310 1.33 22.08 -17.20
CA ILE A 310 1.61 22.17 -15.77
C ILE A 310 0.74 21.19 -15.01
N ALA A 311 1.37 20.38 -14.18
CA ALA A 311 0.70 19.46 -13.26
C ALA A 311 1.15 19.72 -11.81
N ARG A 312 0.29 19.41 -10.85
CA ARG A 312 0.59 19.46 -9.41
C ARG A 312 0.32 18.08 -8.82
N THR A 313 1.20 17.65 -7.93
CA THR A 313 1.06 16.44 -7.13
C THR A 313 1.24 16.76 -5.66
N GLN A 314 0.62 15.96 -4.80
CA GLN A 314 0.92 15.92 -3.38
C GLN A 314 1.39 14.51 -3.01
N THR A 315 2.55 14.45 -2.35
CA THR A 315 3.21 13.20 -1.98
C THR A 315 3.47 13.17 -0.49
N LEU A 316 3.08 12.07 0.15
CA LEU A 316 3.45 11.71 1.52
C LEU A 316 4.76 10.92 1.48
N VAL A 317 5.76 11.36 2.24
CA VAL A 317 7.01 10.62 2.44
C VAL A 317 7.20 10.36 3.92
N VAL A 318 7.35 9.10 4.30
CA VAL A 318 7.62 8.68 5.68
C VAL A 318 8.99 8.02 5.76
N ARG A 319 9.79 8.45 6.72
CA ARG A 319 11.09 7.81 7.02
C ARG A 319 11.04 7.15 8.38
N GLY A 320 11.05 5.81 8.41
CA GLY A 320 10.85 5.01 9.62
C GLY A 320 11.92 5.23 10.70
N LEU A 321 13.21 5.32 10.35
CA LEU A 321 14.29 5.57 11.33
C LEU A 321 14.15 6.88 12.11
N SER A 322 13.62 7.93 11.48
CA SER A 322 13.47 9.24 12.11
C SER A 322 12.04 9.56 12.50
N LYS A 323 11.10 8.64 12.21
CA LYS A 323 9.65 8.84 12.40
C LYS A 323 9.17 10.18 11.80
N THR A 324 9.79 10.59 10.68
CA THR A 324 9.52 11.89 10.06
C THR A 324 8.54 11.72 8.93
N ILE A 325 7.48 12.50 8.97
CA ILE A 325 6.44 12.59 7.95
C ILE A 325 6.64 13.90 7.17
N ARG A 326 6.56 13.85 5.86
CA ARG A 326 6.63 15.02 4.96
C ARG A 326 5.51 14.96 3.95
N TYR A 327 4.85 16.09 3.75
CA TYR A 327 4.01 16.35 2.61
C TYR A 327 4.79 17.19 1.61
N ILE A 328 4.97 16.69 0.40
CA ILE A 328 5.68 17.35 -0.69
C ILE A 328 4.64 17.79 -1.72
N ASN A 329 4.51 19.10 -1.92
CA ASN A 329 3.67 19.66 -2.97
C ASN A 329 4.57 20.03 -4.14
N SER A 330 4.45 19.32 -5.25
CA SER A 330 5.29 19.51 -6.43
C SER A 330 4.51 20.16 -7.57
N ILE A 331 5.18 21.08 -8.28
CA ILE A 331 4.69 21.66 -9.53
C ILE A 331 5.59 21.15 -10.66
N HIS A 332 4.99 20.43 -11.59
CA HIS A 332 5.69 19.83 -12.71
C HIS A 332 5.41 20.64 -13.99
N ASN A 333 6.47 21.07 -14.67
CA ASN A 333 6.36 21.43 -16.07
C ASN A 333 6.69 20.18 -16.90
N LEU A 334 5.68 19.61 -17.56
CA LEU A 334 5.79 18.34 -18.27
C LEU A 334 6.64 18.43 -19.54
N ASP A 335 6.88 19.65 -20.06
CA ASP A 335 7.75 19.88 -21.23
C ASP A 335 9.25 19.70 -20.90
N PHE A 336 9.59 19.88 -19.62
CA PHE A 336 10.97 19.75 -19.12
C PHE A 336 11.23 18.43 -18.38
N LYS A 337 10.32 17.47 -18.49
CA LYS A 337 10.60 16.11 -18.02
C LYS A 337 11.57 15.42 -18.96
N ASP A 338 12.32 14.46 -18.42
CA ASP A 338 13.20 13.60 -19.19
C ASP A 338 12.41 12.90 -20.32
N GLU A 339 13.05 12.69 -21.49
CA GLU A 339 12.40 12.12 -22.66
C GLU A 339 11.80 10.72 -22.39
N LYS A 340 12.50 9.89 -21.57
CA LYS A 340 12.05 8.54 -21.19
C LYS A 340 10.76 8.56 -20.36
N ILE A 341 10.42 9.68 -19.70
CA ILE A 341 9.22 9.85 -18.86
C ILE A 341 8.16 10.72 -19.54
N THR A 342 8.56 11.66 -20.37
CA THR A 342 7.66 12.64 -21.00
C THR A 342 6.48 11.98 -21.70
N HIS A 343 6.70 10.93 -22.48
CA HIS A 343 5.64 10.21 -23.20
C HIS A 343 4.67 9.47 -22.26
N LEU A 344 5.13 9.08 -21.07
CA LEU A 344 4.30 8.40 -20.07
C LEU A 344 3.39 9.38 -19.33
N VAL A 345 3.84 10.61 -19.05
CA VAL A 345 3.14 11.58 -18.20
C VAL A 345 2.42 12.70 -18.97
N LYS A 346 2.72 12.93 -20.23
CA LYS A 346 1.99 13.84 -21.13
C LYS A 346 0.73 13.17 -21.70
#